data_e2ea3b4d9efcb171a84881b7c85abf2e
#
_entry.id   e2ea3b4d9efcb171a84881b7c85abf2e
#
_cell.length_a   1.000
_cell.length_b   1.000
_cell.length_c   1.000
_cell.angle_alpha   90.00
_cell.angle_beta   90.00
_cell.angle_gamma   90.00
#
_symmetry.space_group_name_H-M   'P 1'
#
loop_
_entity.id
_entity.type
_entity.pdbx_description
1 polymer ?
#
loop_
_entity_poly.entity_id
_entity_poly.type
_entity_poly.pdbx_seq_one_letter_code
_entity_poly.pdbx_strand_id
1 'polypeptide(L)' 'MVDTQMLKERIKKSGLTVEQLSAEIGMDVSTFYRKMNADGKTFTIAQVDAIKNALTLDKATAEAIFFS' A
#
# COMPACT_ATOMS: atom_id res chain seq x y z
N MET A 1 5.01 -10.17 -7.23
CA MET A 1 5.77 -8.92 -7.04
C MET A 1 4.81 -7.76 -6.86
N VAL A 2 5.12 -6.83 -5.97
CA VAL A 2 4.26 -5.67 -5.77
C VAL A 2 4.49 -4.64 -6.87
N ASP A 3 3.41 -4.18 -7.48
CA ASP A 3 3.46 -3.07 -8.44
C ASP A 3 3.39 -1.76 -7.67
N THR A 4 4.55 -1.24 -7.27
CA THR A 4 4.62 -0.03 -6.45
C THR A 4 4.15 1.21 -7.19
N GLN A 5 4.31 1.25 -8.50
CA GLN A 5 3.81 2.38 -9.30
C GLN A 5 2.28 2.44 -9.25
N MET A 6 1.63 1.31 -9.43
CA MET A 6 0.18 1.22 -9.35
C MET A 6 -0.32 1.54 -7.94
N LEU A 7 0.41 1.09 -6.92
CA LEU A 7 0.08 1.41 -5.53
C LEU A 7 0.14 2.92 -5.27
N LYS A 8 1.20 3.58 -5.74
CA LYS A 8 1.35 5.04 -5.63
C LYS A 8 0.19 5.77 -6.29
N GLU A 9 -0.23 5.31 -7.46
CA GLU A 9 -1.35 5.91 -8.18
C GLU A 9 -2.66 5.75 -7.40
N ARG A 10 -2.89 4.60 -6.79
CA ARG A 10 -4.09 4.38 -6.01
C ARG A 10 -4.09 5.20 -4.71
N ILE A 11 -2.94 5.37 -4.07
CA ILE A 11 -2.82 6.24 -2.90
C ILE A 11 -3.20 7.67 -3.29
N LYS A 12 -2.62 8.17 -4.37
CA LYS A 12 -2.92 9.52 -4.87
C LYS A 12 -4.41 9.68 -5.18
N LYS A 13 -5.00 8.68 -5.82
CA LYS A 13 -6.41 8.69 -6.21
C LYS A 13 -7.34 8.66 -5.01
N SER A 14 -6.92 8.07 -3.90
CA SER A 14 -7.72 7.95 -2.69
C SER A 14 -7.91 9.27 -1.96
N GLY A 15 -7.08 10.27 -2.24
CA GLY A 15 -7.08 11.55 -1.53
C GLY A 15 -6.31 11.51 -0.22
N LEU A 16 -5.74 10.37 0.16
CA LEU A 16 -4.91 10.27 1.36
C LEU A 16 -3.47 10.64 1.03
N THR A 17 -2.80 11.27 1.99
CA THR A 17 -1.34 11.40 1.94
C THR A 17 -0.73 10.10 2.41
N VAL A 18 0.56 9.89 2.11
CA VAL A 18 1.30 8.73 2.61
C VAL A 18 1.32 8.71 4.13
N GLU A 19 1.45 9.90 4.76
CA GLU A 19 1.42 10.03 6.21
C GLU A 19 0.08 9.57 6.79
N GLN A 20 -1.02 9.99 6.16
CA GLN A 20 -2.35 9.59 6.59
C GLN A 20 -2.58 8.08 6.41
N LEU A 21 -2.17 7.54 5.29
CA LEU A 21 -2.28 6.10 5.04
C LEU A 21 -1.45 5.32 6.05
N SER A 22 -0.21 5.73 6.29
CA SER A 22 0.67 5.06 7.25
C SER A 22 0.06 5.03 8.64
N ALA A 23 -0.48 6.17 9.10
CA ALA A 23 -1.15 6.24 10.39
C ALA A 23 -2.35 5.30 10.45
N GLU A 24 -3.12 5.24 9.37
CA GLU A 24 -4.33 4.41 9.31
C GLU A 24 -4.02 2.92 9.38
N ILE A 25 -2.91 2.50 8.81
CA ILE A 25 -2.49 1.09 8.84
C ILE A 25 -1.56 0.77 10.03
N GLY A 26 -1.35 1.76 10.91
CA GLY A 26 -0.53 1.56 12.11
C GLY A 26 0.96 1.43 11.84
N MET A 27 1.47 2.12 10.84
CA MET A 27 2.87 2.04 10.42
C MET A 27 3.51 3.41 10.43
N ASP A 28 4.78 3.50 10.86
CA ASP A 28 5.57 4.71 10.70
C ASP A 28 5.72 5.05 9.22
N VAL A 29 5.64 6.34 8.90
CA VAL A 29 5.81 6.80 7.51
C VAL A 29 7.18 6.43 6.95
N SER A 30 8.23 6.51 7.76
CA SER A 30 9.57 6.12 7.32
C SER A 30 9.65 4.62 6.98
N THR A 31 8.96 3.81 7.76
CA THR A 31 8.87 2.36 7.50
C THR A 31 8.12 2.10 6.20
N PHE A 32 7.04 2.83 5.96
CA PHE A 32 6.26 2.70 4.73
C PHE A 32 7.12 3.03 3.50
N TYR A 33 7.83 4.16 3.53
CA TYR A 33 8.72 4.54 2.42
C TYR A 33 9.83 3.52 2.21
N ARG A 34 10.41 3.00 3.28
CA ARG A 34 11.46 1.98 3.17
C ARG A 34 10.94 0.72 2.49
N LYS A 35 9.74 0.29 2.85
CA LYS A 35 9.11 -0.89 2.22
C LYS A 35 8.78 -0.63 0.75
N MET A 36 8.30 0.55 0.43
CA MET A 36 8.04 0.94 -0.97
C MET A 36 9.33 0.96 -1.79
N ASN A 37 10.42 1.47 -1.21
CA ASN A 37 11.72 1.54 -1.89
C ASN A 37 12.34 0.15 -2.06
N ALA A 38 11.91 -0.83 -1.30
CA ALA A 38 12.31 -2.23 -1.46
C ALA A 38 11.35 -2.99 -2.37
N ASP A 39 10.66 -2.29 -3.27
CA ASP A 39 9.69 -2.85 -4.21
C ASP A 39 8.51 -3.55 -3.52
N GLY A 40 8.21 -3.15 -2.31
CA GLY A 40 7.10 -3.72 -1.54
C GLY A 40 7.30 -5.15 -1.07
N LYS A 41 8.51 -5.70 -1.22
CA LYS A 41 8.80 -7.11 -0.90
C LYS A 41 8.59 -7.46 0.57
N THR A 42 8.73 -6.49 1.46
CA THR A 42 8.67 -6.73 2.90
C THR A 42 7.31 -6.43 3.52
N PHE A 43 6.31 -6.06 2.72
CA PHE A 43 4.96 -5.94 3.25
C PHE A 43 4.45 -7.30 3.71
N THR A 44 3.92 -7.35 4.93
CA THR A 44 3.29 -8.57 5.43
C THR A 44 1.87 -8.71 4.86
N ILE A 45 1.30 -9.90 4.96
CA ILE A 45 -0.08 -10.13 4.53
C ILE A 45 -1.05 -9.23 5.31
N ALA A 46 -0.82 -9.06 6.61
CA ALA A 46 -1.64 -8.17 7.43
C ALA A 46 -1.55 -6.72 6.97
N GLN A 47 -0.36 -6.27 6.57
CA GLN A 47 -0.16 -4.92 6.05
C GLN A 47 -0.82 -4.73 4.70
N VAL A 48 -0.71 -5.72 3.82
CA VAL A 48 -1.40 -5.71 2.52
C VAL A 48 -2.91 -5.59 2.72
N ASP A 49 -3.46 -6.37 3.64
CA ASP A 49 -4.90 -6.33 3.95
C ASP A 49 -5.31 -4.97 4.51
N ALA A 50 -4.50 -4.39 5.40
CA ALA A 50 -4.76 -3.07 5.95
C ALA A 50 -4.74 -1.98 4.85
N ILE A 51 -3.79 -2.04 3.93
CA ILE A 51 -3.72 -1.12 2.80
C ILE A 51 -4.94 -1.27 1.90
N LYS A 52 -5.31 -2.51 1.59
CA LYS A 52 -6.50 -2.81 0.79
C LYS A 52 -7.73 -2.14 1.40
N ASN A 53 -7.92 -2.28 2.69
CA ASN A 53 -9.08 -1.72 3.38
C ASN A 53 -9.02 -0.19 3.44
N ALA A 54 -7.85 0.37 3.74
CA ALA A 54 -7.66 1.82 3.84
C ALA A 54 -7.93 2.52 2.50
N LEU A 55 -7.52 1.91 1.40
CA LEU A 55 -7.70 2.46 0.06
C LEU A 55 -9.00 1.99 -0.60
N THR A 56 -9.77 1.16 0.07
CA THR A 56 -11.02 0.58 -0.46
C THR A 56 -10.80 -0.07 -1.82
N LEU A 57 -9.76 -0.88 -1.92
CA LEU A 57 -9.46 -1.61 -3.15
C LEU A 57 -10.37 -2.83 -3.27
N ASP A 58 -10.86 -3.07 -4.47
CA ASP A 58 -11.55 -4.33 -4.74
C ASP A 58 -10.51 -5.46 -4.88
N LYS A 59 -11.00 -6.70 -4.89
CA LYS A 59 -10.14 -7.87 -4.95
C LYS A 59 -9.25 -7.87 -6.19
N ALA A 60 -9.80 -7.56 -7.34
CA ALA A 60 -9.07 -7.58 -8.61
C ALA A 60 -7.93 -6.54 -8.60
N THR A 61 -8.22 -5.33 -8.11
CA THR A 61 -7.22 -4.27 -8.02
C THR A 61 -6.12 -4.62 -7.02
N ALA A 62 -6.52 -5.15 -5.85
CA ALA A 62 -5.55 -5.57 -4.84
C ALA A 62 -4.62 -6.68 -5.38
N GLU A 63 -5.17 -7.67 -6.08
CA GLU A 63 -4.37 -8.72 -6.71
C GLU A 63 -3.41 -8.16 -7.75
N ALA A 64 -3.88 -7.22 -8.59
CA ALA A 64 -3.03 -6.59 -9.59
C ALA A 64 -1.85 -5.83 -8.98
N ILE A 65 -2.05 -5.20 -7.82
CA ILE A 65 -1.00 -4.45 -7.14
C ILE A 65 -0.03 -5.38 -6.43
N PHE A 66 -0.54 -6.31 -5.62
CA PHE A 66 0.29 -7.04 -4.66
C PHE A 66 0.76 -8.41 -5.15
N PHE A 67 0.12 -8.97 -6.17
CA PHE A 67 0.42 -10.33 -6.64
C PHE A 67 0.62 -10.39 -8.16
N SER A 68 1.05 -9.29 -8.72
CA SER A 68 1.33 -9.25 -10.17
C SER A 68 2.63 -9.96 -10.55
#